data_01ca71debc5b0d813d06f4e5444d65df
#
_entry.id   01ca71debc5b0d813d06f4e5444d65df
#
_cell.length_a   1.000
_cell.length_b   1.000
_cell.length_c   1.000
_cell.angle_alpha   90.00
_cell.angle_beta   90.00
_cell.angle_gamma   90.00
#
_symmetry.space_group_name_H-M   'P 1'
#
loop_
_entity.id
_entity.type
_entity.pdbx_description
1 polymer ?
#
loop_
_entity_poly.entity_id
_entity_poly.type
_entity_poly.pdbx_seq_one_letter_code
_entity_poly.pdbx_strand_id
1 'polypeptide(L)'
;MNDFQTIVNVHAREILDSRSNPTVEAEVTLADGTVGRAAVPSGASTGQFEALELRDGDKARYVGKGVLKAVENVNTLINDALQGVDATDVYAVDEAMLKLDGTKDKSKLGANAILAVSLASAHAAAASLGVSLHQFLGGAAGVELPVPMMNIVNGGAHAANNIDAQEFMIMPAGAPSFKEGLRWCSEVFHALQSELKANGLATAVGDEGGFAPNLASDEEALDYIVAAIKKAGYEPGKDFVLAMDAASSEWKSDKPGVYHLPKAGKDFTTDELIEHWKKLTEKYPIISIEDGLDEEDWEGWQKMTKVLGDKVQLVGDDLFVTNVERLQKGIDLGVANSILIKLNQIGSLSETMNAIKLAHKHHYTAIVSHRSGETEDTTIADLAVALNTCQIKTGAPSRSERVAKYNQLLRIEEALGDGADYPQFNAFNVER
;
A
#
# COMPACT_ATOMS: atom_id res chain seq x y z
N MET A 1 6.29 -35.92 13.84
CA MET A 1 6.07 -34.48 13.52
C MET A 1 5.57 -33.84 14.78
N ASN A 2 6.09 -32.65 15.14
CA ASN A 2 5.53 -31.90 16.27
C ASN A 2 4.22 -31.28 15.79
N ASP A 3 3.09 -31.73 16.33
CA ASP A 3 1.75 -31.24 15.94
C ASP A 3 1.40 -29.87 16.58
N PHE A 4 2.42 -29.17 17.17
CA PHE A 4 2.21 -27.95 17.94
C PHE A 4 1.71 -26.76 17.11
N GLN A 5 2.10 -26.66 15.85
CA GLN A 5 1.76 -25.57 14.93
C GLN A 5 0.52 -25.86 14.07
N THR A 6 -0.18 -26.97 14.31
CA THR A 6 -1.42 -27.28 13.56
C THR A 6 -2.58 -26.40 14.01
N ILE A 7 -3.37 -25.92 13.05
CA ILE A 7 -4.56 -25.13 13.28
C ILE A 7 -5.66 -26.02 13.89
N VAL A 8 -6.21 -25.58 15.02
CA VAL A 8 -7.30 -26.27 15.73
C VAL A 8 -8.58 -25.45 15.78
N ASN A 9 -8.51 -24.13 15.56
CA ASN A 9 -9.68 -23.28 15.48
C ASN A 9 -9.40 -22.02 14.69
N VAL A 10 -10.38 -21.61 13.89
CA VAL A 10 -10.38 -20.31 13.18
C VAL A 10 -11.66 -19.60 13.53
N HIS A 11 -11.55 -18.36 13.98
CA HIS A 11 -12.69 -17.51 14.37
C HIS A 11 -12.55 -16.11 13.81
N ALA A 12 -13.63 -15.57 13.26
CA ALA A 12 -13.66 -14.19 12.78
C ALA A 12 -14.80 -13.39 13.38
N ARG A 13 -14.62 -12.10 13.36
CA ARG A 13 -15.60 -11.10 13.75
C ARG A 13 -15.58 -9.90 12.83
N GLU A 14 -16.70 -9.16 12.85
CA GLU A 14 -16.79 -7.86 12.20
C GLU A 14 -16.24 -6.80 13.15
N ILE A 15 -15.32 -5.96 12.67
CA ILE A 15 -14.78 -4.77 13.34
C ILE A 15 -14.97 -3.54 12.47
N LEU A 16 -14.63 -2.34 12.98
CA LEU A 16 -14.68 -1.10 12.19
C LEU A 16 -13.29 -0.70 11.69
N ASP A 17 -13.25 -0.24 10.45
CA ASP A 17 -12.08 0.40 9.87
C ASP A 17 -12.00 1.90 10.22
N SER A 18 -10.95 2.59 9.81
CA SER A 18 -10.69 4.02 10.04
C SER A 18 -11.72 4.97 9.40
N ARG A 19 -12.57 4.45 8.50
CA ARG A 19 -13.70 5.18 7.88
C ARG A 19 -15.03 4.80 8.47
N SER A 20 -15.05 4.09 9.63
CA SER A 20 -16.27 3.58 10.28
C SER A 20 -17.08 2.61 9.41
N ASN A 21 -16.44 1.90 8.47
CA ASN A 21 -17.03 0.80 7.73
C ASN A 21 -16.64 -0.53 8.37
N PRO A 22 -17.52 -1.55 8.32
CA PRO A 22 -17.18 -2.88 8.76
C PRO A 22 -16.07 -3.51 7.95
N THR A 23 -15.19 -4.27 8.62
CA THR A 23 -14.18 -5.14 8.01
C THR A 23 -14.02 -6.41 8.83
N VAL A 24 -13.22 -7.36 8.32
CA VAL A 24 -13.02 -8.68 8.92
C VAL A 24 -11.76 -8.69 9.77
N GLU A 25 -11.86 -9.16 11.01
CA GLU A 25 -10.75 -9.60 11.86
C GLU A 25 -10.85 -11.09 12.08
N ALA A 26 -9.76 -11.84 11.93
CA ALA A 26 -9.70 -13.27 12.21
C ALA A 26 -8.69 -13.59 13.31
N GLU A 27 -8.97 -14.64 14.06
CA GLU A 27 -8.09 -15.29 15.02
C GLU A 27 -7.88 -16.75 14.63
N VAL A 28 -6.64 -17.21 14.64
CA VAL A 28 -6.25 -18.59 14.41
C VAL A 28 -5.59 -19.13 15.67
N THR A 29 -6.14 -20.23 16.20
CA THR A 29 -5.62 -20.93 17.37
C THR A 29 -4.88 -22.20 16.94
N LEU A 30 -3.69 -22.40 17.44
CA LEU A 30 -2.85 -23.58 17.20
C LEU A 30 -2.99 -24.62 18.32
N ALA A 31 -2.54 -25.85 18.07
CA ALA A 31 -2.63 -26.96 19.02
C ALA A 31 -1.85 -26.71 20.33
N ASP A 32 -0.82 -25.86 20.32
CA ASP A 32 -0.09 -25.45 21.52
C ASP A 32 -0.81 -24.35 22.32
N GLY A 33 -1.98 -23.90 21.86
CA GLY A 33 -2.76 -22.83 22.47
C GLY A 33 -2.38 -21.43 22.03
N THR A 34 -1.37 -21.25 21.16
CA THR A 34 -1.01 -19.96 20.59
C THR A 34 -2.12 -19.42 19.71
N VAL A 35 -2.39 -18.11 19.81
CA VAL A 35 -3.38 -17.42 18.99
C VAL A 35 -2.70 -16.31 18.19
N GLY A 36 -2.91 -16.34 16.88
CA GLY A 36 -2.59 -15.21 15.99
C GLY A 36 -3.84 -14.47 15.57
N ARG A 37 -3.73 -13.16 15.39
CA ARG A 37 -4.85 -12.29 14.99
C ARG A 37 -4.41 -11.33 13.90
N ALA A 38 -5.29 -11.07 12.95
CA ALA A 38 -5.09 -10.07 11.91
C ALA A 38 -6.42 -9.46 11.47
N ALA A 39 -6.36 -8.20 11.05
CA ALA A 39 -7.50 -7.48 10.48
C ALA A 39 -7.16 -6.99 9.07
N VAL A 40 -8.14 -7.00 8.17
CA VAL A 40 -7.92 -6.63 6.78
C VAL A 40 -8.39 -5.20 6.48
N PRO A 41 -7.67 -4.47 5.61
CA PRO A 41 -8.06 -3.14 5.17
C PRO A 41 -9.12 -3.18 4.07
N SER A 42 -9.67 -2.01 3.72
CA SER A 42 -10.66 -1.84 2.65
C SER A 42 -10.33 -0.60 1.79
N GLY A 43 -10.44 -0.72 0.47
CA GLY A 43 -10.24 0.40 -0.45
C GLY A 43 -11.42 1.37 -0.53
N ALA A 44 -11.18 2.63 -0.90
CA ALA A 44 -12.21 3.57 -1.31
C ALA A 44 -12.43 3.53 -2.83
N SER A 45 -11.36 3.65 -3.60
CA SER A 45 -11.28 3.32 -5.02
C SER A 45 -10.78 1.89 -5.14
N THR A 46 -11.30 1.14 -6.11
CA THR A 46 -10.89 -0.25 -6.36
C THR A 46 -10.62 -0.43 -7.84
N GLY A 47 -9.45 -0.96 -8.18
CA GLY A 47 -9.11 -1.34 -9.55
C GLY A 47 -10.09 -2.41 -10.07
N GLN A 48 -10.39 -2.37 -11.35
CA GLN A 48 -11.36 -3.28 -11.99
C GLN A 48 -11.00 -4.76 -11.80
N PHE A 49 -9.73 -5.07 -11.59
CA PHE A 49 -9.21 -6.44 -11.56
C PHE A 49 -8.85 -6.93 -10.15
N GLU A 50 -9.21 -6.19 -9.10
CA GLU A 50 -9.01 -6.61 -7.71
C GLU A 50 -9.86 -7.85 -7.38
N ALA A 51 -9.37 -8.68 -6.46
CA ALA A 51 -10.15 -9.74 -5.87
C ALA A 51 -11.36 -9.19 -5.10
N LEU A 52 -12.46 -9.94 -5.06
CA LEU A 52 -13.73 -9.47 -4.51
C LEU A 52 -13.71 -9.35 -2.99
N GLU A 53 -13.90 -8.14 -2.47
CA GLU A 53 -14.24 -7.91 -1.08
C GLU A 53 -15.73 -8.25 -0.87
N LEU A 54 -16.01 -9.33 -0.14
CA LEU A 54 -17.38 -9.80 0.05
C LEU A 54 -18.12 -8.91 1.06
N ARG A 55 -19.18 -8.24 0.57
CA ARG A 55 -20.09 -7.40 1.35
C ARG A 55 -21.50 -7.99 1.39
N ASP A 56 -22.22 -7.77 2.48
CA ASP A 56 -23.56 -8.34 2.68
C ASP A 56 -24.62 -7.77 1.73
N GLY A 57 -24.49 -6.49 1.35
CA GLY A 57 -25.43 -5.78 0.47
C GLY A 57 -26.73 -5.37 1.15
N ASP A 58 -26.94 -5.69 2.44
CA ASP A 58 -28.12 -5.33 3.21
C ASP A 58 -28.11 -3.82 3.55
N LYS A 59 -28.93 -3.06 2.86
CA LYS A 59 -29.05 -1.60 3.04
C LYS A 59 -29.51 -1.20 4.45
N ALA A 60 -30.18 -2.07 5.19
CA ALA A 60 -30.64 -1.79 6.55
C ALA A 60 -29.50 -1.89 7.59
N ARG A 61 -28.36 -2.50 7.20
CA ARG A 61 -27.20 -2.69 8.07
C ARG A 61 -25.95 -2.12 7.43
N TYR A 62 -25.28 -1.16 8.11
CA TYR A 62 -24.07 -0.47 7.60
C TYR A 62 -24.20 0.04 6.16
N VAL A 63 -25.41 0.44 5.76
CA VAL A 63 -25.71 0.95 4.41
C VAL A 63 -25.30 -0.04 3.29
N GLY A 64 -25.36 -1.35 3.58
CA GLY A 64 -24.98 -2.42 2.64
C GLY A 64 -23.54 -2.89 2.75
N LYS A 65 -22.71 -2.24 3.61
CA LYS A 65 -21.28 -2.54 3.74
C LYS A 65 -20.93 -3.59 4.79
N GLY A 66 -21.92 -4.25 5.44
CA GLY A 66 -21.69 -5.33 6.40
C GLY A 66 -20.83 -6.45 5.82
N VAL A 67 -20.16 -7.23 6.67
CA VAL A 67 -19.27 -8.34 6.27
C VAL A 67 -19.61 -9.66 6.96
N LEU A 68 -20.84 -9.82 7.44
CA LEU A 68 -21.26 -11.03 8.17
C LEU A 68 -21.18 -12.29 7.31
N LYS A 69 -21.42 -12.20 5.99
CA LYS A 69 -21.25 -13.36 5.08
C LYS A 69 -19.79 -13.82 5.03
N ALA A 70 -18.85 -12.89 4.96
CA ALA A 70 -17.42 -13.22 5.01
C ALA A 70 -17.04 -13.82 6.38
N VAL A 71 -17.53 -13.24 7.47
CA VAL A 71 -17.34 -13.78 8.84
C VAL A 71 -17.93 -15.19 8.98
N GLU A 72 -19.11 -15.45 8.46
CA GLU A 72 -19.72 -16.79 8.47
C GLU A 72 -18.90 -17.80 7.67
N ASN A 73 -18.39 -17.41 6.48
CA ASN A 73 -17.50 -18.25 5.69
C ASN A 73 -16.21 -18.64 6.47
N VAL A 74 -15.66 -17.70 7.24
CA VAL A 74 -14.50 -18.02 8.10
C VAL A 74 -14.88 -18.96 9.22
N ASN A 75 -15.96 -18.68 9.96
CA ASN A 75 -16.37 -19.44 11.14
C ASN A 75 -16.91 -20.84 10.84
N THR A 76 -17.21 -21.12 9.56
CA THR A 76 -17.70 -22.43 9.10
C THR A 76 -16.75 -23.07 8.10
N LEU A 77 -16.88 -22.70 6.83
CA LEU A 77 -16.19 -23.37 5.72
C LEU A 77 -14.65 -23.34 5.83
N ILE A 78 -14.09 -22.17 6.16
CA ILE A 78 -12.63 -22.02 6.27
C ILE A 78 -12.13 -22.70 7.55
N ASN A 79 -12.84 -22.54 8.67
CA ASN A 79 -12.49 -23.24 9.91
C ASN A 79 -12.43 -24.75 9.72
N ASP A 80 -13.44 -25.34 9.06
CA ASP A 80 -13.47 -26.77 8.81
C ASP A 80 -12.33 -27.24 7.89
N ALA A 81 -12.03 -26.46 6.84
CA ALA A 81 -11.00 -26.79 5.85
C ALA A 81 -9.56 -26.71 6.41
N LEU A 82 -9.32 -25.89 7.41
CA LEU A 82 -8.00 -25.68 7.97
C LEU A 82 -7.68 -26.54 9.20
N GLN A 83 -8.62 -27.35 9.69
CA GLN A 83 -8.36 -28.27 10.81
C GLN A 83 -7.17 -29.19 10.52
N GLY A 84 -6.14 -29.15 11.38
CA GLY A 84 -4.94 -29.97 11.26
C GLY A 84 -3.93 -29.49 10.20
N VAL A 85 -4.16 -28.37 9.52
CA VAL A 85 -3.18 -27.75 8.63
C VAL A 85 -2.05 -27.12 9.47
N ASP A 86 -0.81 -27.27 9.04
CA ASP A 86 0.35 -26.64 9.68
C ASP A 86 0.40 -25.15 9.29
N ALA A 87 0.26 -24.28 10.29
CA ALA A 87 0.28 -22.83 10.10
C ALA A 87 1.65 -22.29 9.65
N THR A 88 2.74 -23.04 9.84
CA THR A 88 4.07 -22.64 9.37
C THR A 88 4.24 -22.78 7.86
N ASP A 89 3.37 -23.56 7.21
CA ASP A 89 3.31 -23.66 5.75
C ASP A 89 2.27 -22.67 5.19
N VAL A 90 2.70 -21.40 5.04
CA VAL A 90 1.87 -20.31 4.51
C VAL A 90 1.20 -20.68 3.18
N TYR A 91 1.93 -21.40 2.31
CA TYR A 91 1.41 -21.81 1.01
C TYR A 91 0.31 -22.87 1.14
N ALA A 92 0.48 -23.85 2.03
CA ALA A 92 -0.54 -24.88 2.27
C ALA A 92 -1.82 -24.30 2.87
N VAL A 93 -1.70 -23.36 3.82
CA VAL A 93 -2.85 -22.63 4.40
C VAL A 93 -3.63 -21.90 3.32
N ASP A 94 -2.95 -21.09 2.52
CA ASP A 94 -3.60 -20.30 1.47
C ASP A 94 -4.17 -21.22 0.37
N GLU A 95 -3.43 -22.23 -0.06
CA GLU A 95 -3.90 -23.18 -1.09
C GLU A 95 -5.18 -23.92 -0.67
N ALA A 96 -5.32 -24.28 0.60
CA ALA A 96 -6.53 -24.90 1.12
C ALA A 96 -7.75 -23.96 0.96
N MET A 97 -7.60 -22.68 1.30
CA MET A 97 -8.66 -21.68 1.16
C MET A 97 -8.96 -21.34 -0.31
N LEU A 98 -7.92 -21.20 -1.15
CA LEU A 98 -8.08 -20.92 -2.58
C LEU A 98 -8.78 -22.07 -3.33
N LYS A 99 -8.47 -23.32 -3.01
CA LYS A 99 -9.18 -24.50 -3.54
C LYS A 99 -10.63 -24.57 -3.07
N LEU A 100 -10.90 -24.18 -1.83
CA LEU A 100 -12.25 -24.14 -1.27
C LEU A 100 -13.11 -23.07 -1.95
N ASP A 101 -12.53 -21.91 -2.24
CA ASP A 101 -13.18 -20.84 -3.02
C ASP A 101 -13.42 -21.30 -4.46
N GLY A 102 -12.39 -21.69 -5.17
CA GLY A 102 -12.44 -22.21 -6.53
C GLY A 102 -12.80 -21.18 -7.61
N THR A 103 -12.95 -19.89 -7.27
CA THR A 103 -13.20 -18.81 -8.23
C THR A 103 -11.92 -18.02 -8.48
N LYS A 104 -11.81 -17.35 -9.64
CA LYS A 104 -10.63 -16.56 -9.98
C LYS A 104 -10.50 -15.29 -9.12
N ASP A 105 -11.63 -14.69 -8.78
CA ASP A 105 -11.74 -13.41 -8.06
C ASP A 105 -12.08 -13.57 -6.58
N LYS A 106 -12.07 -14.81 -6.05
CA LYS A 106 -12.41 -15.14 -4.66
C LYS A 106 -13.84 -14.75 -4.25
N SER A 107 -14.76 -14.76 -5.23
CA SER A 107 -16.15 -14.28 -5.03
C SER A 107 -17.01 -15.22 -4.18
N LYS A 108 -16.61 -16.47 -3.98
CA LYS A 108 -17.37 -17.44 -3.16
C LYS A 108 -17.17 -17.22 -1.66
N LEU A 109 -15.92 -17.11 -1.21
CA LEU A 109 -15.58 -16.93 0.21
C LEU A 109 -15.40 -15.45 0.58
N GLY A 110 -14.89 -14.66 -0.36
CA GLY A 110 -14.48 -13.28 -0.18
C GLY A 110 -12.96 -13.17 0.05
N ALA A 111 -12.31 -12.26 -0.69
CA ALA A 111 -10.89 -11.97 -0.51
C ALA A 111 -10.59 -11.46 0.91
N ASN A 112 -11.49 -10.71 1.52
CA ASN A 112 -11.40 -10.25 2.90
C ASN A 112 -11.42 -11.42 3.91
N ALA A 113 -12.25 -12.43 3.72
CA ALA A 113 -12.29 -13.62 4.55
C ALA A 113 -10.98 -14.42 4.45
N ILE A 114 -10.53 -14.69 3.21
CA ILE A 114 -9.30 -15.46 2.94
C ILE A 114 -8.08 -14.72 3.52
N LEU A 115 -7.94 -13.42 3.24
CA LEU A 115 -6.78 -12.65 3.69
C LEU A 115 -6.70 -12.56 5.21
N ALA A 116 -7.82 -12.30 5.91
CA ALA A 116 -7.82 -12.22 7.36
C ALA A 116 -7.27 -13.49 8.01
N VAL A 117 -7.66 -14.66 7.51
CA VAL A 117 -7.18 -15.95 8.02
C VAL A 117 -5.75 -16.25 7.59
N SER A 118 -5.37 -15.94 6.36
CA SER A 118 -4.00 -16.07 5.85
C SER A 118 -3.01 -15.32 6.74
N LEU A 119 -3.29 -14.05 7.05
CA LEU A 119 -2.45 -13.22 7.92
C LEU A 119 -2.47 -13.71 9.39
N ALA A 120 -3.65 -14.01 9.94
CA ALA A 120 -3.78 -14.52 11.31
C ALA A 120 -3.01 -15.83 11.51
N SER A 121 -2.99 -16.72 10.50
CA SER A 121 -2.22 -17.96 10.53
C SER A 121 -0.71 -17.69 10.58
N ALA A 122 -0.22 -16.75 9.80
CA ALA A 122 1.19 -16.35 9.83
C ALA A 122 1.59 -15.73 11.18
N HIS A 123 0.73 -14.90 11.77
CA HIS A 123 0.94 -14.37 13.12
C HIS A 123 0.97 -15.48 14.18
N ALA A 124 0.06 -16.46 14.11
CA ALA A 124 0.03 -17.60 15.02
C ALA A 124 1.31 -18.42 14.90
N ALA A 125 1.75 -18.73 13.68
CA ALA A 125 2.97 -19.48 13.41
C ALA A 125 4.20 -18.76 13.97
N ALA A 126 4.36 -17.47 13.69
CA ALA A 126 5.47 -16.68 14.21
C ALA A 126 5.50 -16.68 15.75
N ALA A 127 4.35 -16.46 16.38
CA ALA A 127 4.23 -16.44 17.86
C ALA A 127 4.54 -17.82 18.46
N SER A 128 4.05 -18.92 17.88
CA SER A 128 4.33 -20.29 18.35
C SER A 128 5.82 -20.64 18.21
N LEU A 129 6.48 -20.16 17.19
CA LEU A 129 7.94 -20.32 16.98
C LEU A 129 8.78 -19.37 17.86
N GLY A 130 8.16 -18.40 18.53
CA GLY A 130 8.86 -17.41 19.37
C GLY A 130 9.70 -16.41 18.57
N VAL A 131 9.32 -16.15 17.31
CA VAL A 131 9.98 -15.17 16.44
C VAL A 131 9.02 -14.04 16.05
N SER A 132 9.55 -12.91 15.61
CA SER A 132 8.72 -11.82 15.06
C SER A 132 8.16 -12.22 13.68
N LEU A 133 7.07 -11.56 13.24
CA LEU A 133 6.46 -11.86 11.95
C LEU A 133 7.43 -11.60 10.79
N HIS A 134 8.20 -10.49 10.82
CA HIS A 134 9.18 -10.23 9.76
C HIS A 134 10.27 -11.32 9.68
N GLN A 135 10.71 -11.86 10.84
CA GLN A 135 11.67 -12.98 10.87
C GLN A 135 11.05 -14.28 10.36
N PHE A 136 9.79 -14.56 10.71
CA PHE A 136 9.09 -15.74 10.21
C PHE A 136 8.97 -15.72 8.68
N LEU A 137 8.59 -14.58 8.10
CA LEU A 137 8.37 -14.45 6.65
C LEU A 137 9.68 -14.28 5.85
N GLY A 138 10.65 -13.53 6.39
CA GLY A 138 11.88 -13.14 5.69
C GLY A 138 13.12 -13.94 6.08
N GLY A 139 13.03 -14.72 7.15
CA GLY A 139 14.18 -15.42 7.70
C GLY A 139 15.29 -14.46 8.15
N ALA A 140 16.53 -14.90 8.05
CA ALA A 140 17.70 -14.10 8.44
C ALA A 140 18.06 -12.95 7.47
N ALA A 141 17.43 -12.92 6.29
CA ALA A 141 17.72 -11.93 5.25
C ALA A 141 16.79 -10.70 5.30
N GLY A 142 15.68 -10.75 6.04
CA GLY A 142 14.74 -9.64 6.19
C GLY A 142 15.25 -8.59 7.18
N VAL A 143 16.08 -7.65 6.72
CA VAL A 143 16.77 -6.66 7.55
C VAL A 143 16.67 -5.21 7.04
N GLU A 144 16.12 -5.02 5.83
CA GLU A 144 16.06 -3.70 5.20
C GLU A 144 14.80 -2.94 5.64
N LEU A 145 15.00 -1.83 6.35
CA LEU A 145 13.94 -0.90 6.74
C LEU A 145 13.49 -0.12 5.51
N PRO A 146 12.17 -0.02 5.25
CA PRO A 146 11.70 0.66 4.05
C PRO A 146 11.81 2.19 4.16
N VAL A 147 12.17 2.85 3.05
CA VAL A 147 11.99 4.31 2.92
C VAL A 147 10.49 4.61 2.89
N PRO A 148 9.96 5.42 3.82
CA PRO A 148 8.55 5.72 3.85
C PRO A 148 8.16 6.75 2.78
N MET A 149 7.06 6.47 2.07
CA MET A 149 6.36 7.39 1.17
C MET A 149 5.19 7.99 1.96
N MET A 150 5.40 9.17 2.57
CA MET A 150 4.40 9.77 3.44
C MET A 150 3.52 10.76 2.69
N ASN A 151 2.26 10.40 2.52
CA ASN A 151 1.24 11.24 1.88
C ASN A 151 0.84 12.40 2.79
N ILE A 152 1.42 13.60 2.57
CA ILE A 152 1.21 14.78 3.42
C ILE A 152 0.23 15.81 2.84
N VAL A 153 -0.12 15.69 1.55
CA VAL A 153 -1.20 16.46 0.90
C VAL A 153 -2.08 15.52 0.11
N ASN A 154 -3.37 15.55 0.39
CA ASN A 154 -4.40 14.75 -0.27
C ASN A 154 -5.18 15.59 -1.30
N GLY A 155 -5.50 14.97 -2.43
CA GLY A 155 -6.40 15.49 -3.46
C GLY A 155 -7.26 14.36 -4.05
N GLY A 156 -7.65 14.48 -5.31
CA GLY A 156 -8.39 13.45 -6.04
C GLY A 156 -9.63 12.96 -5.28
N ALA A 157 -9.83 11.66 -5.25
CA ALA A 157 -10.92 11.02 -4.51
C ALA A 157 -10.70 11.02 -2.99
N HIS A 158 -9.48 11.27 -2.50
CA HIS A 158 -9.12 11.25 -1.08
C HIS A 158 -9.44 12.56 -0.34
N ALA A 159 -9.83 13.63 -1.05
CA ALA A 159 -10.15 14.91 -0.44
C ALA A 159 -11.23 15.68 -1.23
N ALA A 160 -12.13 16.32 -0.49
CA ALA A 160 -13.12 17.23 -1.04
C ALA A 160 -12.51 18.63 -1.27
N ASN A 161 -11.46 18.73 -2.10
CA ASN A 161 -10.77 19.93 -2.50
C ASN A 161 -10.65 20.03 -4.03
N ASN A 162 -9.88 20.96 -4.54
CA ASN A 162 -9.77 21.28 -5.97
C ASN A 162 -8.45 20.81 -6.62
N ILE A 163 -7.78 19.81 -6.05
CA ILE A 163 -6.56 19.20 -6.59
C ILE A 163 -6.91 17.88 -7.28
N ASP A 164 -6.45 17.65 -8.52
CA ASP A 164 -6.78 16.46 -9.30
C ASP A 164 -5.94 15.24 -8.91
N ALA A 165 -4.62 15.38 -8.73
CA ALA A 165 -3.76 14.29 -8.26
C ALA A 165 -4.16 13.85 -6.84
N GLN A 166 -4.14 12.54 -6.61
CA GLN A 166 -4.70 11.94 -5.39
C GLN A 166 -3.81 12.11 -4.18
N GLU A 167 -2.48 11.99 -4.36
CA GLU A 167 -1.52 12.03 -3.26
C GLU A 167 -0.23 12.74 -3.64
N PHE A 168 0.30 13.51 -2.68
CA PHE A 168 1.63 14.13 -2.76
C PHE A 168 2.43 13.67 -1.54
N MET A 169 3.52 12.97 -1.82
CA MET A 169 4.30 12.26 -0.81
C MET A 169 5.71 12.82 -0.68
N ILE A 170 6.23 12.80 0.55
CA ILE A 170 7.64 13.03 0.86
C ILE A 170 8.33 11.72 1.20
N MET A 171 9.60 11.60 0.80
CA MET A 171 10.42 10.43 1.05
C MET A 171 11.78 10.86 1.59
N PRO A 172 12.16 10.51 2.83
CA PRO A 172 13.42 10.91 3.48
C PRO A 172 14.59 10.02 3.02
N ALA A 173 14.82 9.94 1.70
CA ALA A 173 15.82 9.05 1.13
C ALA A 173 17.27 9.42 1.51
N GLY A 174 17.52 10.65 1.96
CA GLY A 174 18.82 11.08 2.47
C GLY A 174 19.07 10.79 3.94
N ALA A 175 18.07 10.30 4.68
CA ALA A 175 18.20 10.05 6.11
C ALA A 175 19.15 8.86 6.40
N PRO A 176 19.88 8.88 7.52
CA PRO A 176 20.86 7.82 7.83
C PRO A 176 20.22 6.53 8.42
N SER A 177 18.95 6.57 8.82
CA SER A 177 18.21 5.45 9.41
C SER A 177 16.71 5.67 9.25
N PHE A 178 15.90 4.64 9.45
CA PHE A 178 14.44 4.77 9.44
C PHE A 178 13.95 5.73 10.54
N LYS A 179 14.47 5.59 11.76
CA LYS A 179 14.13 6.44 12.90
C LYS A 179 14.37 7.93 12.60
N GLU A 180 15.52 8.27 12.02
CA GLU A 180 15.82 9.65 11.63
C GLU A 180 14.91 10.09 10.47
N GLY A 181 14.68 9.25 9.48
CA GLY A 181 13.74 9.54 8.38
C GLY A 181 12.33 9.85 8.90
N LEU A 182 11.83 9.07 9.85
CA LEU A 182 10.52 9.31 10.48
C LEU A 182 10.48 10.64 11.23
N ARG A 183 11.55 10.98 11.98
CA ARG A 183 11.68 12.28 12.67
C ARG A 183 11.63 13.42 11.67
N TRP A 184 12.44 13.35 10.61
CA TRP A 184 12.48 14.36 9.54
C TRP A 184 11.10 14.57 8.88
N CYS A 185 10.39 13.48 8.59
CA CYS A 185 9.04 13.55 8.02
C CYS A 185 8.06 14.25 8.97
N SER A 186 8.12 13.98 10.28
CA SER A 186 7.29 14.66 11.27
C SER A 186 7.58 16.16 11.32
N GLU A 187 8.84 16.57 11.27
CA GLU A 187 9.26 17.97 11.26
C GLU A 187 8.76 18.70 10.00
N VAL A 188 8.89 18.07 8.81
CA VAL A 188 8.34 18.61 7.56
C VAL A 188 6.82 18.71 7.60
N PHE A 189 6.13 17.71 8.14
CA PHE A 189 4.67 17.71 8.29
C PHE A 189 4.19 18.90 9.15
N HIS A 190 4.86 19.18 10.28
CA HIS A 190 4.55 20.35 11.11
C HIS A 190 4.93 21.67 10.44
N ALA A 191 6.02 21.72 9.68
CA ALA A 191 6.39 22.88 8.89
C ALA A 191 5.32 23.19 7.84
N LEU A 192 4.83 22.15 7.12
CA LEU A 192 3.74 22.29 6.16
C LEU A 192 2.45 22.81 6.82
N GLN A 193 2.07 22.26 7.97
CA GLN A 193 0.92 22.75 8.74
C GLN A 193 1.04 24.26 9.05
N SER A 194 2.24 24.68 9.45
CA SER A 194 2.52 26.09 9.76
C SER A 194 2.41 26.98 8.52
N GLU A 195 2.93 26.54 7.35
CA GLU A 195 2.82 27.27 6.08
C GLU A 195 1.38 27.40 5.63
N LEU A 196 0.61 26.32 5.65
CA LEU A 196 -0.81 26.34 5.27
C LEU A 196 -1.61 27.29 6.17
N LYS A 197 -1.41 27.25 7.49
CA LYS A 197 -2.07 28.17 8.44
C LYS A 197 -1.70 29.63 8.20
N ALA A 198 -0.43 29.91 7.93
CA ALA A 198 0.05 31.28 7.68
C ALA A 198 -0.60 31.89 6.42
N ASN A 199 -0.96 31.05 5.46
CA ASN A 199 -1.65 31.45 4.23
C ASN A 199 -3.19 31.32 4.32
N GLY A 200 -3.76 31.09 5.50
CA GLY A 200 -5.20 30.98 5.71
C GLY A 200 -5.85 29.72 5.11
N LEU A 201 -5.03 28.70 4.82
CA LEU A 201 -5.49 27.44 4.23
C LEU A 201 -5.89 26.43 5.30
N ALA A 202 -6.79 25.52 4.93
CA ALA A 202 -7.27 24.46 5.81
C ALA A 202 -6.14 23.47 6.16
N THR A 203 -6.11 23.05 7.44
CA THR A 203 -5.21 21.99 7.94
C THR A 203 -5.98 20.80 8.50
N ALA A 204 -7.23 20.63 8.08
CA ALA A 204 -7.95 19.37 8.27
C ALA A 204 -7.29 18.27 7.44
N VAL A 205 -7.30 17.05 7.97
CA VAL A 205 -6.66 15.91 7.31
C VAL A 205 -7.69 15.03 6.60
N GLY A 206 -7.27 14.44 5.50
CA GLY A 206 -8.02 13.42 4.76
C GLY A 206 -7.95 12.03 5.41
N ASP A 207 -8.47 11.03 4.69
CA ASP A 207 -8.55 9.64 5.16
C ASP A 207 -7.18 9.03 5.47
N GLU A 208 -6.13 9.49 4.81
CA GLU A 208 -4.76 9.00 4.97
C GLU A 208 -3.86 9.88 5.86
N GLY A 209 -4.45 10.89 6.51
CA GLY A 209 -3.76 11.74 7.47
C GLY A 209 -3.05 12.95 6.88
N GLY A 210 -2.94 13.09 5.55
CA GLY A 210 -2.41 14.27 4.87
C GLY A 210 -3.38 15.44 4.91
N PHE A 211 -2.88 16.68 4.79
CA PHE A 211 -3.71 17.87 4.72
C PHE A 211 -4.50 17.93 3.41
N ALA A 212 -5.67 18.55 3.44
CA ALA A 212 -6.57 18.65 2.29
C ALA A 212 -6.95 20.12 2.00
N PRO A 213 -5.98 21.03 1.75
CA PRO A 213 -6.26 22.42 1.44
C PRO A 213 -6.86 22.57 0.02
N ASN A 214 -7.61 23.64 -0.20
CA ASN A 214 -7.92 24.11 -1.55
C ASN A 214 -6.72 24.88 -2.10
N LEU A 215 -6.15 24.40 -3.20
CA LEU A 215 -5.01 25.00 -3.90
C LEU A 215 -5.37 25.23 -5.38
N ALA A 216 -4.65 26.11 -6.05
CA ALA A 216 -4.95 26.46 -7.42
C ALA A 216 -4.55 25.38 -8.44
N SER A 217 -3.61 24.51 -8.07
CA SER A 217 -3.08 23.43 -8.95
C SER A 217 -2.29 22.40 -8.17
N ASP A 218 -1.97 21.28 -8.82
CA ASP A 218 -1.02 20.28 -8.32
C ASP A 218 0.39 20.87 -8.11
N GLU A 219 0.79 21.81 -8.96
CA GLU A 219 2.07 22.51 -8.81
C GLU A 219 2.12 23.36 -7.53
N GLU A 220 1.04 24.02 -7.15
CA GLU A 220 0.99 24.77 -5.89
C GLU A 220 1.13 23.83 -4.68
N ALA A 221 0.59 22.61 -4.73
CA ALA A 221 0.81 21.62 -3.68
C ALA A 221 2.30 21.25 -3.57
N LEU A 222 2.97 21.02 -4.69
CA LEU A 222 4.41 20.74 -4.72
C LEU A 222 5.24 21.94 -4.21
N ASP A 223 4.85 23.15 -4.55
CA ASP A 223 5.51 24.38 -4.06
C ASP A 223 5.43 24.49 -2.53
N TYR A 224 4.26 24.24 -1.91
CA TYR A 224 4.09 24.20 -0.45
C TYR A 224 4.93 23.11 0.20
N ILE A 225 5.01 21.91 -0.39
CA ILE A 225 5.81 20.81 0.13
C ILE A 225 7.30 21.15 0.08
N VAL A 226 7.79 21.67 -1.04
CA VAL A 226 9.20 22.11 -1.18
C VAL A 226 9.54 23.21 -0.19
N ALA A 227 8.63 24.18 0.00
CA ALA A 227 8.80 25.24 0.99
C ALA A 227 8.85 24.67 2.42
N ALA A 228 7.99 23.69 2.75
CA ALA A 228 7.97 23.05 4.07
C ALA A 228 9.26 22.26 4.35
N ILE A 229 9.79 21.53 3.36
CA ILE A 229 11.08 20.81 3.47
C ILE A 229 12.20 21.81 3.81
N LYS A 230 12.31 22.92 3.06
CA LYS A 230 13.31 23.96 3.29
C LYS A 230 13.13 24.63 4.65
N LYS A 231 11.87 24.93 5.06
CA LYS A 231 11.55 25.53 6.35
C LYS A 231 11.92 24.64 7.52
N ALA A 232 11.79 23.31 7.36
CA ALA A 232 12.23 22.33 8.34
C ALA A 232 13.77 22.16 8.41
N GLY A 233 14.53 22.82 7.49
CA GLY A 233 15.99 22.80 7.47
C GLY A 233 16.59 21.71 6.59
N TYR A 234 15.81 21.08 5.72
CA TYR A 234 16.24 20.03 4.81
C TYR A 234 16.36 20.50 3.37
N GLU A 235 17.13 19.77 2.57
CA GLU A 235 17.42 20.06 1.16
C GLU A 235 16.60 19.16 0.22
N PRO A 236 15.63 19.74 -0.57
CA PRO A 236 14.91 18.99 -1.59
C PRO A 236 15.86 18.41 -2.64
N GLY A 237 15.66 17.15 -3.01
CA GLY A 237 16.50 16.40 -3.95
C GLY A 237 17.72 15.71 -3.33
N LYS A 238 18.07 16.05 -2.09
CA LYS A 238 19.19 15.45 -1.36
C LYS A 238 18.75 14.73 -0.09
N ASP A 239 18.06 15.45 0.80
CA ASP A 239 17.53 14.86 2.04
C ASP A 239 16.17 14.21 1.78
N PHE A 240 15.33 14.90 0.99
CA PHE A 240 14.01 14.45 0.59
C PHE A 240 13.84 14.42 -0.93
N VAL A 241 13.22 13.38 -1.42
CA VAL A 241 12.60 13.33 -2.75
C VAL A 241 11.08 13.28 -2.62
N LEU A 242 10.38 13.54 -3.72
CA LEU A 242 8.92 13.55 -3.77
C LEU A 242 8.38 12.37 -4.57
N ALA A 243 7.18 11.96 -4.23
CA ALA A 243 6.41 11.01 -5.01
C ALA A 243 4.97 11.51 -5.17
N MET A 244 4.30 11.09 -6.23
CA MET A 244 2.91 11.40 -6.52
C MET A 244 2.14 10.13 -6.84
N ASP A 245 0.86 10.12 -6.46
CA ASP A 245 -0.13 9.19 -6.97
C ASP A 245 -1.17 10.01 -7.75
N ALA A 246 -1.23 9.77 -9.05
CA ALA A 246 -2.14 10.47 -9.93
C ALA A 246 -3.54 9.85 -9.93
N ALA A 247 -3.63 8.52 -9.77
CA ALA A 247 -4.84 7.74 -9.92
C ALA A 247 -5.57 8.04 -11.26
N SER A 248 -4.82 8.06 -12.36
CA SER A 248 -5.29 8.59 -13.65
C SER A 248 -6.43 7.79 -14.28
N SER A 249 -6.73 6.60 -13.79
CA SER A 249 -7.93 5.85 -14.20
C SER A 249 -9.22 6.62 -13.87
N GLU A 250 -9.21 7.44 -12.82
CA GLU A 250 -10.31 8.33 -12.45
C GLU A 250 -10.54 9.50 -13.48
N TRP A 251 -9.54 9.78 -14.30
CA TRP A 251 -9.59 10.85 -15.32
C TRP A 251 -9.97 10.34 -16.71
N LYS A 252 -10.22 9.05 -16.84
CA LYS A 252 -10.58 8.43 -18.11
C LYS A 252 -11.83 9.07 -18.70
N SER A 253 -11.75 9.53 -19.96
CA SER A 253 -12.89 10.04 -20.71
C SER A 253 -13.53 8.94 -21.57
N ASP A 254 -14.69 9.25 -22.16
CA ASP A 254 -15.34 8.35 -23.14
C ASP A 254 -14.51 8.16 -24.43
N LYS A 255 -13.47 8.99 -24.64
CA LYS A 255 -12.57 8.90 -25.80
C LYS A 255 -11.29 8.17 -25.38
N PRO A 256 -10.94 7.04 -26.01
CA PRO A 256 -9.69 6.34 -25.72
C PRO A 256 -8.47 7.28 -25.86
N GLY A 257 -7.54 7.19 -24.91
CA GLY A 257 -6.32 8.02 -24.90
C GLY A 257 -6.56 9.50 -24.61
N VAL A 258 -7.71 9.87 -24.02
CA VAL A 258 -8.02 11.21 -23.52
C VAL A 258 -8.38 11.16 -22.06
N TYR A 259 -7.72 11.99 -21.28
CA TYR A 259 -7.87 12.15 -19.83
C TYR A 259 -8.50 13.51 -19.54
N HIS A 260 -9.57 13.52 -18.75
CA HIS A 260 -10.25 14.74 -18.30
C HIS A 260 -9.98 14.96 -16.81
N LEU A 261 -9.21 16.00 -16.48
CA LEU A 261 -8.96 16.38 -15.09
C LEU A 261 -10.18 17.17 -14.58
N PRO A 262 -11.03 16.59 -13.73
CA PRO A 262 -12.35 17.14 -13.46
C PRO A 262 -12.31 18.45 -12.65
N LYS A 263 -11.29 18.61 -11.79
CA LYS A 263 -11.16 19.78 -10.93
C LYS A 263 -10.46 20.94 -11.64
N ALA A 264 -9.46 20.66 -12.46
CA ALA A 264 -8.77 21.66 -13.29
C ALA A 264 -9.58 22.04 -14.55
N GLY A 265 -10.54 21.20 -14.96
CA GLY A 265 -11.32 21.38 -16.20
C GLY A 265 -10.45 21.33 -17.47
N LYS A 266 -9.44 20.45 -17.47
CA LYS A 266 -8.48 20.31 -18.58
C LYS A 266 -8.55 18.91 -19.16
N ASP A 267 -8.41 18.84 -20.48
CA ASP A 267 -8.24 17.57 -21.20
C ASP A 267 -6.78 17.42 -21.64
N PHE A 268 -6.28 16.18 -21.58
CA PHE A 268 -4.98 15.79 -22.06
C PHE A 268 -5.13 14.53 -22.94
N THR A 269 -4.43 14.47 -24.02
CA THR A 269 -4.13 13.20 -24.69
C THR A 269 -3.10 12.43 -23.87
N THR A 270 -2.95 11.13 -24.12
CA THR A 270 -1.88 10.31 -23.49
C THR A 270 -0.51 10.98 -23.64
N ASP A 271 -0.16 11.44 -24.84
CA ASP A 271 1.15 12.06 -25.09
C ASP A 271 1.32 13.42 -24.35
N GLU A 272 0.26 14.21 -24.25
CA GLU A 272 0.28 15.48 -23.49
C GLU A 272 0.37 15.24 -22.00
N LEU A 273 -0.25 14.19 -21.45
CA LEU A 273 -0.16 13.82 -20.05
C LEU A 273 1.25 13.31 -19.71
N ILE A 274 1.88 12.51 -20.57
CA ILE A 274 3.28 12.11 -20.42
C ILE A 274 4.21 13.33 -20.39
N GLU A 275 4.00 14.30 -21.29
CA GLU A 275 4.81 15.53 -21.31
C GLU A 275 4.54 16.41 -20.06
N HIS A 276 3.33 16.37 -19.51
CA HIS A 276 3.01 17.03 -18.23
C HIS A 276 3.83 16.44 -17.08
N TRP A 277 3.86 15.10 -16.94
CA TRP A 277 4.68 14.42 -15.93
C TRP A 277 6.16 14.73 -16.10
N LYS A 278 6.65 14.72 -17.33
CA LYS A 278 8.05 15.08 -17.61
C LYS A 278 8.39 16.47 -17.13
N LYS A 279 7.57 17.47 -17.41
CA LYS A 279 7.78 18.85 -16.93
C LYS A 279 7.79 18.96 -15.42
N LEU A 280 6.91 18.23 -14.71
CA LEU A 280 6.89 18.22 -13.26
C LEU A 280 8.18 17.60 -12.70
N THR A 281 8.65 16.48 -13.26
CA THR A 281 9.89 15.82 -12.81
C THR A 281 11.16 16.63 -13.13
N GLU A 282 11.14 17.48 -14.16
CA GLU A 282 12.23 18.43 -14.45
C GLU A 282 12.24 19.62 -13.49
N LYS A 283 11.08 20.01 -12.95
CA LYS A 283 10.93 21.18 -12.07
C LYS A 283 11.08 20.84 -10.58
N TYR A 284 10.61 19.67 -10.17
CA TYR A 284 10.59 19.23 -8.78
C TYR A 284 11.39 17.93 -8.60
N PRO A 285 11.91 17.63 -7.40
CA PRO A 285 12.66 16.42 -7.14
C PRO A 285 11.73 15.18 -7.00
N ILE A 286 10.86 14.98 -7.99
CA ILE A 286 9.93 13.85 -8.05
C ILE A 286 10.69 12.64 -8.58
N ILE A 287 10.76 11.57 -7.78
CA ILE A 287 11.44 10.32 -8.13
C ILE A 287 10.46 9.21 -8.46
N SER A 288 9.17 9.35 -8.09
CA SER A 288 8.17 8.29 -8.25
C SER A 288 6.81 8.86 -8.65
N ILE A 289 6.17 8.24 -9.65
CA ILE A 289 4.81 8.54 -10.10
C ILE A 289 4.03 7.22 -10.15
N GLU A 290 2.94 7.15 -9.39
CA GLU A 290 2.01 6.04 -9.34
C GLU A 290 0.81 6.34 -10.23
N ASP A 291 0.40 5.33 -11.00
CA ASP A 291 -0.75 5.35 -11.90
C ASP A 291 -0.87 6.64 -12.72
N GLY A 292 0.25 7.04 -13.34
CA GLY A 292 0.33 8.24 -14.16
C GLY A 292 -0.51 8.18 -15.45
N LEU A 293 -1.05 6.99 -15.80
CA LEU A 293 -1.96 6.72 -16.91
C LEU A 293 -3.01 5.69 -16.50
N ASP A 294 -4.09 5.57 -17.28
CA ASP A 294 -5.18 4.59 -17.08
C ASP A 294 -4.66 3.13 -17.06
N GLU A 295 -5.28 2.28 -16.23
CA GLU A 295 -4.92 0.87 -16.01
C GLU A 295 -4.99 -0.02 -17.26
N GLU A 296 -5.62 0.45 -18.34
CA GLU A 296 -5.71 -0.24 -19.62
C GLU A 296 -5.02 0.49 -20.78
N ASP A 297 -4.39 1.65 -20.54
CA ASP A 297 -3.60 2.36 -21.56
C ASP A 297 -2.17 1.79 -21.70
N TRP A 298 -2.07 0.50 -22.01
CA TRP A 298 -0.81 -0.22 -22.12
C TRP A 298 0.18 0.39 -23.11
N GLU A 299 -0.31 0.93 -24.25
CA GLU A 299 0.52 1.62 -25.24
C GLU A 299 1.06 2.95 -24.69
N GLY A 300 0.23 3.70 -23.97
CA GLY A 300 0.64 4.90 -23.25
C GLY A 300 1.69 4.60 -22.22
N TRP A 301 1.50 3.56 -21.41
CA TRP A 301 2.47 3.12 -20.43
C TRP A 301 3.84 2.74 -21.02
N GLN A 302 3.85 2.07 -22.19
CA GLN A 302 5.11 1.78 -22.91
C GLN A 302 5.84 3.06 -23.32
N LYS A 303 5.10 4.06 -23.83
CA LYS A 303 5.66 5.37 -24.17
C LYS A 303 6.19 6.10 -22.93
N MET A 304 5.41 6.15 -21.85
CA MET A 304 5.77 6.79 -20.59
C MET A 304 7.03 6.16 -20.00
N THR A 305 7.11 4.82 -19.99
CA THR A 305 8.27 4.08 -19.48
C THR A 305 9.53 4.42 -20.29
N LYS A 306 9.41 4.50 -21.62
CA LYS A 306 10.53 4.89 -22.48
C LYS A 306 11.01 6.32 -22.26
N VAL A 307 10.10 7.24 -21.91
CA VAL A 307 10.42 8.68 -21.72
C VAL A 307 10.97 8.96 -20.33
N LEU A 308 10.43 8.32 -19.30
CA LEU A 308 10.67 8.66 -17.89
C LEU A 308 11.36 7.54 -17.09
N GLY A 309 11.23 6.28 -17.51
CA GLY A 309 11.54 5.11 -16.68
C GLY A 309 13.01 4.98 -16.23
N ASP A 310 13.96 5.62 -16.93
CA ASP A 310 15.38 5.63 -16.50
C ASP A 310 15.60 6.52 -15.27
N LYS A 311 14.75 7.55 -15.07
CA LYS A 311 14.92 8.58 -14.03
C LYS A 311 13.82 8.61 -13.00
N VAL A 312 12.67 8.01 -13.31
CA VAL A 312 11.46 8.04 -12.48
C VAL A 312 10.96 6.64 -12.26
N GLN A 313 10.72 6.30 -10.99
CA GLN A 313 10.02 5.09 -10.61
C GLN A 313 8.56 5.20 -11.04
N LEU A 314 8.15 4.39 -12.00
CA LEU A 314 6.80 4.34 -12.54
C LEU A 314 6.07 3.17 -11.90
N VAL A 315 5.14 3.48 -11.01
CA VAL A 315 4.47 2.50 -10.16
C VAL A 315 3.11 2.14 -10.74
N GLY A 316 2.87 0.84 -10.95
CA GLY A 316 1.54 0.33 -11.26
C GLY A 316 0.83 -0.12 -9.98
N ASP A 317 -0.27 0.58 -9.62
CA ASP A 317 -1.26 0.16 -8.61
C ASP A 317 -2.45 -0.50 -9.31
N ASP A 318 -3.38 0.25 -9.85
CA ASP A 318 -4.52 -0.28 -10.62
C ASP A 318 -4.09 -1.05 -11.86
N LEU A 319 -2.96 -0.64 -12.46
CA LEU A 319 -2.35 -1.35 -13.59
C LEU A 319 -2.06 -2.82 -13.28
N PHE A 320 -1.54 -3.14 -12.08
CA PHE A 320 -1.08 -4.48 -11.71
C PHE A 320 -1.92 -5.18 -10.65
N VAL A 321 -2.62 -4.45 -9.79
CA VAL A 321 -3.49 -4.94 -8.69
C VAL A 321 -2.88 -6.09 -7.88
N THR A 322 -1.56 -6.03 -7.60
CA THR A 322 -0.81 -7.09 -6.89
C THR A 322 -0.91 -8.47 -7.57
N ASN A 323 -1.25 -8.52 -8.86
CA ASN A 323 -1.55 -9.73 -9.60
C ASN A 323 -0.37 -10.15 -10.50
N VAL A 324 0.13 -11.39 -10.31
CA VAL A 324 1.28 -11.92 -11.06
C VAL A 324 1.05 -12.00 -12.57
N GLU A 325 -0.20 -12.25 -13.04
CA GLU A 325 -0.53 -12.33 -14.47
C GLU A 325 -0.43 -10.94 -15.13
N ARG A 326 -0.97 -9.90 -14.44
CA ARG A 326 -0.90 -8.51 -14.92
C ARG A 326 0.53 -7.96 -14.84
N LEU A 327 1.25 -8.26 -13.75
CA LEU A 327 2.66 -7.89 -13.63
C LEU A 327 3.50 -8.55 -14.73
N GLN A 328 3.32 -9.84 -15.00
CA GLN A 328 4.03 -10.54 -16.07
C GLN A 328 3.74 -9.90 -17.44
N LYS A 329 2.49 -9.55 -17.72
CA LYS A 329 2.13 -8.80 -18.95
C LYS A 329 2.88 -7.47 -19.04
N GLY A 330 2.99 -6.72 -17.95
CA GLY A 330 3.75 -5.46 -17.91
C GLY A 330 5.25 -5.68 -18.16
N ILE A 331 5.83 -6.70 -17.56
CA ILE A 331 7.23 -7.10 -17.76
C ILE A 331 7.47 -7.44 -19.23
N ASP A 332 6.62 -8.28 -19.83
CA ASP A 332 6.74 -8.71 -21.23
C ASP A 332 6.60 -7.55 -22.22
N LEU A 333 5.81 -6.53 -21.86
CA LEU A 333 5.61 -5.32 -22.68
C LEU A 333 6.64 -4.21 -22.38
N GLY A 334 7.47 -4.33 -21.33
CA GLY A 334 8.39 -3.28 -20.89
C GLY A 334 7.68 -2.05 -20.34
N VAL A 335 6.66 -2.26 -19.51
CA VAL A 335 5.75 -1.25 -18.97
C VAL A 335 6.01 -1.06 -17.48
N ALA A 336 6.14 0.19 -17.03
CA ALA A 336 6.47 0.56 -15.65
C ALA A 336 7.86 -0.01 -15.20
N ASN A 337 8.23 0.20 -13.95
CA ASN A 337 9.44 -0.37 -13.34
C ASN A 337 9.27 -0.63 -11.84
N SER A 338 8.03 -0.49 -11.34
CA SER A 338 7.65 -0.72 -9.95
C SER A 338 6.20 -1.20 -9.86
N ILE A 339 5.89 -1.94 -8.79
CA ILE A 339 4.53 -2.39 -8.45
C ILE A 339 4.16 -1.92 -7.05
N LEU A 340 2.92 -1.43 -6.89
CA LEU A 340 2.33 -1.26 -5.57
C LEU A 340 1.76 -2.60 -5.07
N ILE A 341 1.98 -2.91 -3.81
CA ILE A 341 1.58 -4.17 -3.18
C ILE A 341 0.51 -3.90 -2.15
N LYS A 342 -0.71 -4.28 -2.45
CA LYS A 342 -1.86 -4.21 -1.56
C LYS A 342 -2.41 -5.61 -1.34
N LEU A 343 -2.25 -6.15 -0.13
CA LEU A 343 -2.57 -7.55 0.18
C LEU A 343 -4.02 -7.92 -0.16
N ASN A 344 -4.96 -6.99 0.08
CA ASN A 344 -6.37 -7.24 -0.18
C ASN A 344 -6.78 -7.17 -1.67
N GLN A 345 -5.94 -6.60 -2.55
CA GLN A 345 -6.18 -6.63 -4.00
C GLN A 345 -6.09 -8.05 -4.56
N ILE A 346 -5.25 -8.89 -3.97
CA ILE A 346 -5.07 -10.28 -4.36
C ILE A 346 -5.70 -11.26 -3.36
N GLY A 347 -5.68 -10.94 -2.05
CA GLY A 347 -6.48 -11.60 -1.02
C GLY A 347 -5.81 -12.79 -0.33
N SER A 348 -4.49 -13.02 -0.49
CA SER A 348 -3.70 -13.97 0.28
C SER A 348 -2.25 -13.53 0.43
N LEU A 349 -1.60 -13.99 1.50
CA LEU A 349 -0.19 -13.68 1.77
C LEU A 349 0.74 -14.35 0.76
N SER A 350 0.50 -15.62 0.43
CA SER A 350 1.35 -16.37 -0.52
C SER A 350 1.33 -15.77 -1.94
N GLU A 351 0.16 -15.35 -2.44
CA GLU A 351 0.06 -14.68 -3.74
C GLU A 351 0.73 -13.30 -3.71
N THR A 352 0.59 -12.56 -2.60
CA THR A 352 1.30 -11.28 -2.38
C THR A 352 2.83 -11.48 -2.43
N MET A 353 3.34 -12.48 -1.70
CA MET A 353 4.77 -12.82 -1.72
C MET A 353 5.24 -13.23 -3.13
N ASN A 354 4.41 -13.93 -3.90
CA ASN A 354 4.73 -14.30 -5.27
C ASN A 354 4.81 -13.08 -6.20
N ALA A 355 3.93 -12.08 -6.03
CA ALA A 355 4.00 -10.83 -6.78
C ALA A 355 5.29 -10.05 -6.49
N ILE A 356 5.69 -9.93 -5.23
CA ILE A 356 6.95 -9.28 -4.82
C ILE A 356 8.15 -10.03 -5.39
N LYS A 357 8.19 -11.38 -5.27
CA LYS A 357 9.27 -12.20 -5.84
C LYS A 357 9.39 -12.04 -7.35
N LEU A 358 8.27 -11.98 -8.07
CA LEU A 358 8.25 -11.77 -9.52
C LEU A 358 8.80 -10.39 -9.87
N ALA A 359 8.38 -9.36 -9.17
CA ALA A 359 8.87 -7.99 -9.34
C ALA A 359 10.40 -7.93 -9.19
N HIS A 360 10.93 -8.37 -8.05
CA HIS A 360 12.38 -8.36 -7.78
C HIS A 360 13.18 -9.17 -8.80
N LYS A 361 12.66 -10.34 -9.24
CA LYS A 361 13.33 -11.17 -10.26
C LYS A 361 13.52 -10.46 -11.59
N HIS A 362 12.66 -9.50 -11.89
CA HIS A 362 12.68 -8.71 -13.13
C HIS A 362 13.13 -7.26 -12.93
N HIS A 363 13.78 -6.97 -11.80
CA HIS A 363 14.32 -5.64 -11.46
C HIS A 363 13.26 -4.54 -11.30
N TYR A 364 12.01 -4.92 -11.05
CA TYR A 364 10.99 -4.00 -10.58
C TYR A 364 11.13 -3.81 -9.07
N THR A 365 10.97 -2.59 -8.58
CA THR A 365 10.79 -2.36 -7.15
C THR A 365 9.36 -2.75 -6.74
N ALA A 366 9.19 -3.07 -5.46
CA ALA A 366 7.89 -3.34 -4.87
C ALA A 366 7.67 -2.39 -3.70
N ILE A 367 6.49 -1.78 -3.61
CA ILE A 367 6.14 -0.84 -2.54
C ILE A 367 4.99 -1.45 -1.75
N VAL A 368 5.22 -1.82 -0.51
CA VAL A 368 4.14 -2.33 0.35
C VAL A 368 3.24 -1.17 0.77
N SER A 369 1.94 -1.31 0.58
CA SER A 369 0.99 -0.22 0.72
C SER A 369 -0.18 -0.54 1.65
N HIS A 370 -0.66 0.50 2.32
CA HIS A 370 -1.94 0.54 3.02
C HIS A 370 -3.12 0.64 2.05
N ARG A 371 -4.33 0.74 2.61
CA ARG A 371 -5.53 1.18 1.90
C ARG A 371 -6.12 2.41 2.60
N SER A 372 -7.08 3.07 1.94
CA SER A 372 -7.76 4.24 2.52
C SER A 372 -8.56 3.92 3.78
N GLY A 373 -9.20 2.74 3.86
CA GLY A 373 -9.80 2.21 5.06
C GLY A 373 -8.84 1.23 5.76
N GLU A 374 -8.22 1.65 6.85
CA GLU A 374 -7.24 0.88 7.61
C GLU A 374 -7.74 0.51 9.01
N THR A 375 -7.03 -0.43 9.62
CA THR A 375 -7.18 -0.82 11.03
C THR A 375 -5.87 -0.58 11.78
N GLU A 376 -5.81 -0.93 13.07
CA GLU A 376 -4.56 -0.92 13.84
C GLU A 376 -3.58 -2.03 13.45
N ASP A 377 -3.93 -2.95 12.57
CA ASP A 377 -3.05 -4.02 12.09
C ASP A 377 -1.76 -3.47 11.46
N THR A 378 -0.63 -4.09 11.78
CA THR A 378 0.71 -3.64 11.36
C THR A 378 1.42 -4.60 10.43
N THR A 379 0.75 -5.64 9.96
CA THR A 379 1.33 -6.70 9.13
C THR A 379 2.14 -6.17 7.95
N ILE A 380 1.68 -5.10 7.30
CA ILE A 380 2.38 -4.50 6.14
C ILE A 380 3.77 -3.95 6.51
N ALA A 381 3.98 -3.52 7.74
CA ALA A 381 5.30 -3.08 8.21
C ALA A 381 6.27 -4.28 8.31
N ASP A 382 5.82 -5.37 8.94
CA ASP A 382 6.60 -6.61 9.03
C ASP A 382 6.88 -7.20 7.65
N LEU A 383 5.88 -7.20 6.73
CA LEU A 383 6.03 -7.69 5.37
C LEU A 383 7.07 -6.91 4.56
N ALA A 384 7.08 -5.58 4.69
CA ALA A 384 8.04 -4.72 3.99
C ALA A 384 9.48 -5.06 4.36
N VAL A 385 9.77 -5.26 5.65
CA VAL A 385 11.11 -5.65 6.13
C VAL A 385 11.40 -7.11 5.77
N ALA A 386 10.43 -8.01 5.95
CA ALA A 386 10.62 -9.44 5.66
C ALA A 386 11.10 -9.71 4.24
N LEU A 387 10.55 -8.98 3.27
CA LEU A 387 10.83 -9.22 1.85
C LEU A 387 11.77 -8.17 1.24
N ASN A 388 12.39 -7.32 2.07
CA ASN A 388 13.31 -6.27 1.65
C ASN A 388 12.74 -5.45 0.49
N THR A 389 11.49 -4.98 0.64
CA THR A 389 10.85 -4.19 -0.42
C THR A 389 11.40 -2.78 -0.51
N CYS A 390 12.17 -2.35 0.48
CA CYS A 390 12.88 -1.08 0.56
C CYS A 390 12.00 0.16 0.57
N GLN A 391 10.68 0.03 0.38
CA GLN A 391 9.73 1.14 0.34
C GLN A 391 8.39 0.73 0.97
N ILE A 392 7.74 1.69 1.65
CA ILE A 392 6.40 1.52 2.23
C ILE A 392 5.56 2.78 2.02
N LYS A 393 4.33 2.62 1.54
CA LYS A 393 3.33 3.69 1.38
C LYS A 393 2.22 3.45 2.39
N THR A 394 2.21 4.21 3.51
CA THR A 394 1.22 3.98 4.57
C THR A 394 0.69 5.28 5.21
N GLY A 395 0.51 6.32 4.37
CA GLY A 395 -0.11 7.59 4.76
C GLY A 395 0.84 8.58 5.42
N ALA A 396 0.28 9.64 5.97
CA ALA A 396 0.99 10.68 6.68
C ALA A 396 1.42 10.23 8.09
N PRO A 397 2.34 10.94 8.77
CA PRO A 397 2.66 10.71 10.19
C PRO A 397 1.53 11.23 11.11
N SER A 398 0.30 10.94 10.79
CA SER A 398 -0.94 11.40 11.40
C SER A 398 -2.02 10.34 11.26
N ARG A 399 -2.97 10.25 12.21
CA ARG A 399 -3.98 9.21 12.39
C ARG A 399 -3.36 7.89 12.88
N SER A 400 -3.94 7.32 13.94
CA SER A 400 -3.35 6.20 14.69
C SER A 400 -3.14 4.94 13.85
N GLU A 401 -4.04 4.65 12.93
CA GLU A 401 -3.95 3.49 12.03
C GLU A 401 -2.80 3.59 11.02
N ARG A 402 -2.34 4.81 10.70
CA ARG A 402 -1.13 5.05 9.87
C ARG A 402 0.11 4.98 10.73
N VAL A 403 0.12 5.72 11.84
CA VAL A 403 1.24 5.81 12.78
C VAL A 403 1.58 4.45 13.39
N ALA A 404 0.59 3.55 13.57
CA ALA A 404 0.82 2.19 14.06
C ALA A 404 1.87 1.43 13.22
N LYS A 405 1.82 1.55 11.88
CA LYS A 405 2.77 0.91 10.96
C LYS A 405 4.18 1.49 11.12
N TYR A 406 4.30 2.82 11.21
CA TYR A 406 5.59 3.49 11.44
C TYR A 406 6.18 3.12 12.82
N ASN A 407 5.35 3.06 13.87
CA ASN A 407 5.79 2.63 15.19
C ASN A 407 6.24 1.16 15.18
N GLN A 408 5.62 0.30 14.37
CA GLN A 408 6.06 -1.09 14.22
C GLN A 408 7.44 -1.15 13.55
N LEU A 409 7.70 -0.34 12.53
CA LEU A 409 9.02 -0.25 11.89
C LEU A 409 10.11 0.23 12.86
N LEU A 410 9.79 1.17 13.78
CA LEU A 410 10.72 1.58 14.85
C LEU A 410 11.08 0.42 15.78
N ARG A 411 10.08 -0.43 16.15
CA ARG A 411 10.33 -1.63 16.98
C ARG A 411 11.19 -2.65 16.26
N ILE A 412 10.95 -2.82 14.94
CA ILE A 412 11.76 -3.73 14.10
C ILE A 412 13.20 -3.21 14.00
N GLU A 413 13.40 -1.91 13.73
CA GLU A 413 14.73 -1.30 13.67
C GLU A 413 15.48 -1.47 15.02
N GLU A 414 14.81 -1.23 16.14
CA GLU A 414 15.37 -1.45 17.48
C GLU A 414 15.76 -2.92 17.71
N ALA A 415 14.90 -3.87 17.30
CA ALA A 415 15.17 -5.29 17.47
C ALA A 415 16.32 -5.80 16.59
N LEU A 416 16.49 -5.25 15.39
CA LEU A 416 17.60 -5.56 14.50
C LEU A 416 18.93 -4.94 14.95
N GLY A 417 18.88 -3.82 15.66
CA GLY A 417 20.06 -3.11 16.15
C GLY A 417 21.04 -2.76 15.02
N ASP A 418 22.32 -3.11 15.19
CA ASP A 418 23.36 -2.85 14.18
C ASP A 418 23.18 -3.66 12.87
N GLY A 419 22.27 -4.63 12.86
CA GLY A 419 21.90 -5.41 11.67
C GLY A 419 20.84 -4.73 10.80
N ALA A 420 20.20 -3.65 11.28
CA ALA A 420 19.23 -2.90 10.51
C ALA A 420 19.90 -2.17 9.36
N ASP A 421 19.39 -2.35 8.15
CA ASP A 421 19.84 -1.60 6.97
C ASP A 421 18.74 -0.62 6.53
N TYR A 422 19.13 0.61 6.20
CA TYR A 422 18.24 1.61 5.61
C TYR A 422 18.77 1.98 4.23
N PRO A 423 18.11 1.57 3.15
CA PRO A 423 18.68 1.57 1.80
C PRO A 423 18.89 2.96 1.22
N GLN A 424 18.27 4.00 1.81
CA GLN A 424 18.36 5.37 1.28
C GLN A 424 17.96 5.42 -0.20
N PHE A 425 18.78 6.04 -1.04
CA PHE A 425 18.55 6.12 -2.48
C PHE A 425 18.69 4.78 -3.21
N ASN A 426 19.30 3.76 -2.59
CA ASN A 426 19.35 2.41 -3.16
C ASN A 426 17.97 1.71 -3.13
N ALA A 427 16.97 2.30 -2.46
CA ALA A 427 15.59 1.84 -2.53
C ALA A 427 14.98 1.95 -3.93
N PHE A 428 15.58 2.75 -4.82
CA PHE A 428 15.07 3.03 -6.16
C PHE A 428 15.93 2.37 -7.22
N ASN A 429 15.30 1.94 -8.31
CA ASN A 429 15.93 1.32 -9.48
C ASN A 429 16.12 2.31 -10.65
N VAL A 430 16.30 3.60 -10.37
CA VAL A 430 16.42 4.67 -11.36
C VAL A 430 17.75 5.41 -11.25
N GLU A 431 18.19 6.03 -12.35
CA GLU A 431 19.41 6.85 -12.40
C GLU A 431 19.21 8.19 -11.67
N ARG A 432 20.28 8.72 -11.04
CA ARG A 432 20.28 10.00 -10.31
C ARG A 432 20.97 11.08 -11.11
#